data_ea9251a3d2aa15ee37fe3bfdcab6d2ba
#
_entry.id   ea9251a3d2aa15ee37fe3bfdcab6d2ba
#
_cell.length_a   1.000
_cell.length_b   1.000
_cell.length_c   1.000
_cell.angle_alpha   90.00
_cell.angle_beta   90.00
_cell.angle_gamma   90.00
#
_symmetry.space_group_name_H-M   'P 1'
#
loop_
_entity.id
_entity.type
_entity.pdbx_description
1 polymer ?
#
loop_
_entity_poly.entity_id
_entity_poly.type
_entity_poly.pdbx_seq_one_letter_code
_entity_poly.pdbx_strand_id
1 'polypeptide(L)'
;MNRVHSPYTLSQALAETSTRSILERLRFGQRTVSEIVVETGLKQPNVSNHLAKMRELGIVRAERSGRSMFYSLADPVADALMRLHEFTADSLEMLEATSSVSSSYSARFGAIEADKESELAFSRWQISFVDCLLSGKEDRTSVLVNAMLENRVSLEAIYTKVFQPALNEIGRLYLTGALDEAQEHLASEITERMMSRVSQFYSPVHRSHYRAVLGCVADNWHAIGLRMISDSLKTSGWETLFLGANVPTQSFSKMAETMRPHLVVISCSMAEQFEELETLVYRLREAQELDEGLRFRIIVGGSFINLVADELPRLPVDLYAMDLDHFNAELPNQLKLGGFPSS
;
A
#
# COMPACT_ATOMS: atom_id res chain seq x y z
N MET A 1 -37.33 -6.67 1.19
CA MET A 1 -36.33 -5.84 0.51
C MET A 1 -34.97 -6.27 1.03
N ASN A 2 -34.29 -7.20 0.36
CA ASN A 2 -32.96 -7.67 0.74
C ASN A 2 -31.94 -6.59 0.36
N ARG A 3 -31.36 -5.92 1.35
CA ARG A 3 -30.16 -5.12 1.15
C ARG A 3 -29.02 -6.09 0.88
N VAL A 4 -28.58 -6.18 -0.36
CA VAL A 4 -27.33 -6.83 -0.75
C VAL A 4 -26.22 -6.06 -0.05
N HIS A 5 -25.56 -6.68 0.93
CA HIS A 5 -24.44 -6.06 1.64
C HIS A 5 -23.27 -5.93 0.67
N SER A 6 -22.80 -4.71 0.49
CA SER A 6 -21.65 -4.39 -0.34
C SER A 6 -20.41 -5.15 0.17
N PRO A 7 -19.63 -5.79 -0.70
CA PRO A 7 -18.33 -6.41 -0.35
C PRO A 7 -17.39 -5.47 0.40
N TYR A 8 -17.52 -4.17 0.14
CA TYR A 8 -16.80 -3.09 0.80
C TYR A 8 -16.99 -3.05 2.31
N THR A 9 -18.19 -3.38 2.81
CA THR A 9 -18.54 -3.31 4.23
C THR A 9 -17.91 -4.45 5.04
N LEU A 10 -17.78 -5.64 4.47
CA LEU A 10 -17.13 -6.79 5.12
C LEU A 10 -15.60 -6.61 5.15
N SER A 11 -15.01 -6.12 4.06
CA SER A 11 -13.57 -5.84 4.02
C SER A 11 -13.14 -4.76 5.01
N GLN A 12 -13.97 -3.71 5.20
CA GLN A 12 -13.74 -2.70 6.24
C GLN A 12 -13.83 -3.28 7.66
N ALA A 13 -14.78 -4.18 7.89
CA ALA A 13 -14.94 -4.84 9.20
C ALA A 13 -13.75 -5.79 9.50
N LEU A 14 -13.21 -6.46 8.48
CA LEU A 14 -12.04 -7.34 8.61
C LEU A 14 -10.73 -6.55 8.77
N ALA A 15 -10.67 -5.31 8.29
CA ALA A 15 -9.51 -4.44 8.44
C ALA A 15 -9.28 -3.97 9.89
N GLU A 16 -10.29 -3.96 10.74
CA GLU A 16 -10.18 -3.54 12.13
C GLU A 16 -9.84 -4.73 13.03
N THR A 17 -8.66 -4.72 13.67
CA THR A 17 -8.13 -5.84 14.46
C THR A 17 -9.11 -6.33 15.52
N SER A 18 -9.76 -5.42 16.28
CA SER A 18 -10.75 -5.79 17.27
C SER A 18 -11.98 -6.44 16.65
N THR A 19 -12.45 -5.93 15.51
CA THR A 19 -13.58 -6.50 14.77
C THR A 19 -13.22 -7.86 14.20
N ARG A 20 -12.04 -8.02 13.62
CA ARG A 20 -11.53 -9.31 13.11
C ARG A 20 -11.42 -10.34 14.20
N SER A 21 -10.83 -9.99 15.36
CA SER A 21 -10.73 -10.89 16.51
C SER A 21 -12.11 -11.37 17.02
N ILE A 22 -13.12 -10.50 17.01
CA ILE A 22 -14.50 -10.87 17.36
C ILE A 22 -15.09 -11.82 16.28
N LEU A 23 -14.93 -11.51 14.99
CA LEU A 23 -15.46 -12.33 13.90
C LEU A 23 -14.84 -13.73 13.88
N GLU A 24 -13.54 -13.86 14.16
CA GLU A 24 -12.85 -15.15 14.29
C GLU A 24 -13.45 -16.02 15.40
N ARG A 25 -13.88 -15.45 16.53
CA ARG A 25 -14.54 -16.20 17.60
C ARG A 25 -15.96 -16.62 17.21
N LEU A 26 -16.71 -15.73 16.57
CA LEU A 26 -18.05 -16.01 16.10
C LEU A 26 -18.11 -17.06 14.97
N ARG A 27 -17.00 -17.28 14.29
CA ARG A 27 -16.86 -18.32 13.27
C ARG A 27 -17.05 -19.74 13.85
N PHE A 28 -16.65 -19.96 15.08
CA PHE A 28 -16.78 -21.26 15.77
C PHE A 28 -18.14 -21.44 16.48
N GLY A 29 -19.11 -20.57 16.23
CA GLY A 29 -20.45 -20.63 16.76
C GLY A 29 -20.85 -19.35 17.49
N GLN A 30 -22.10 -19.36 17.99
CA GLN A 30 -22.66 -18.23 18.72
C GLN A 30 -21.92 -17.98 20.04
N ARG A 31 -21.77 -16.71 20.43
CA ARG A 31 -21.13 -16.27 21.67
C ARG A 31 -21.89 -15.12 22.31
N THR A 32 -21.84 -15.07 23.64
CA THR A 32 -22.27 -13.90 24.43
C THR A 32 -21.15 -12.83 24.44
N VAL A 33 -21.47 -11.58 24.78
CA VAL A 33 -20.47 -10.51 24.98
C VAL A 33 -19.40 -10.93 25.98
N SER A 34 -19.80 -11.58 27.08
CA SER A 34 -18.88 -12.00 28.16
C SER A 34 -17.87 -13.04 27.66
N GLU A 35 -18.31 -14.02 26.86
CA GLU A 35 -17.43 -15.02 26.27
C GLU A 35 -16.45 -14.38 25.29
N ILE A 36 -16.92 -13.47 24.44
CA ILE A 36 -16.04 -12.75 23.51
C ILE A 36 -15.00 -11.92 24.26
N VAL A 37 -15.38 -11.25 25.35
CA VAL A 37 -14.44 -10.49 26.21
C VAL A 37 -13.35 -11.40 26.75
N VAL A 38 -13.71 -12.57 27.28
CA VAL A 38 -12.76 -13.55 27.84
C VAL A 38 -11.84 -14.10 26.74
N GLU A 39 -12.39 -14.45 25.58
CA GLU A 39 -11.66 -15.10 24.50
C GLU A 39 -10.76 -14.13 23.70
N THR A 40 -11.10 -12.83 23.65
CA THR A 40 -10.34 -11.81 22.88
C THR A 40 -9.45 -10.92 23.73
N GLY A 41 -9.69 -10.86 25.06
CA GLY A 41 -9.03 -9.92 25.96
C GLY A 41 -9.47 -8.46 25.80
N LEU A 42 -10.43 -8.17 24.92
CA LEU A 42 -10.93 -6.82 24.68
C LEU A 42 -11.81 -6.34 25.85
N LYS A 43 -11.84 -5.03 26.07
CA LYS A 43 -12.74 -4.45 27.10
C LYS A 43 -14.21 -4.58 26.67
N GLN A 44 -15.08 -4.91 27.61
CA GLN A 44 -16.52 -5.12 27.36
C GLN A 44 -17.20 -3.97 26.57
N PRO A 45 -16.95 -2.67 26.87
CA PRO A 45 -17.54 -1.58 26.07
C PRO A 45 -17.12 -1.63 24.59
N ASN A 46 -15.86 -1.98 24.31
CA ASN A 46 -15.36 -2.09 22.94
C ASN A 46 -16.06 -3.23 22.19
N VAL A 47 -16.12 -4.42 22.82
CA VAL A 47 -16.84 -5.57 22.24
C VAL A 47 -18.29 -5.23 21.94
N SER A 48 -18.99 -4.58 22.88
CA SER A 48 -20.39 -4.18 22.71
C SER A 48 -20.57 -3.18 21.56
N ASN A 49 -19.67 -2.20 21.42
CA ASN A 49 -19.71 -1.21 20.34
C ASN A 49 -19.46 -1.85 18.99
N HIS A 50 -18.46 -2.73 18.87
CA HIS A 50 -18.17 -3.46 17.63
C HIS A 50 -19.34 -4.36 17.21
N LEU A 51 -19.91 -5.12 18.14
CA LEU A 51 -21.08 -5.98 17.89
C LEU A 51 -22.30 -5.16 17.45
N ALA A 52 -22.55 -4.00 18.06
CA ALA A 52 -23.65 -3.12 17.66
C ALA A 52 -23.45 -2.63 16.23
N LYS A 53 -22.26 -2.13 15.88
CA LYS A 53 -21.90 -1.67 14.53
C LYS A 53 -21.99 -2.80 13.50
N MET A 54 -21.46 -3.98 13.81
CA MET A 54 -21.54 -5.15 12.93
C MET A 54 -22.99 -5.62 12.73
N ARG A 55 -23.85 -5.50 13.75
CA ARG A 55 -25.27 -5.83 13.63
C ARG A 55 -26.00 -4.83 12.71
N GLU A 56 -25.74 -3.52 12.84
CA GLU A 56 -26.29 -2.50 11.93
C GLU A 56 -25.89 -2.75 10.49
N LEU A 57 -24.67 -3.21 10.26
CA LEU A 57 -24.13 -3.58 8.94
C LEU A 57 -24.62 -4.96 8.45
N GLY A 58 -25.35 -5.72 9.28
CA GLY A 58 -25.84 -7.05 8.95
C GLY A 58 -24.76 -8.12 8.86
N ILE A 59 -23.60 -7.87 9.46
CA ILE A 59 -22.46 -8.81 9.53
C ILE A 59 -22.70 -9.86 10.61
N VAL A 60 -23.31 -9.48 11.72
CA VAL A 60 -23.70 -10.38 12.82
C VAL A 60 -25.18 -10.30 13.12
N ARG A 61 -25.73 -11.41 13.61
CA ARG A 61 -27.09 -11.51 14.16
C ARG A 61 -27.00 -11.52 15.68
N ALA A 62 -28.06 -11.07 16.33
CA ALA A 62 -28.19 -11.12 17.76
C ALA A 62 -29.53 -11.79 18.13
N GLU A 63 -29.48 -12.89 18.88
CA GLU A 63 -30.63 -13.64 19.30
C GLU A 63 -30.67 -13.71 20.85
N ARG A 64 -31.84 -13.51 21.39
CA ARG A 64 -32.03 -13.60 22.85
C ARG A 64 -32.42 -15.02 23.26
N SER A 65 -31.62 -15.62 24.11
CA SER A 65 -31.96 -16.92 24.74
C SER A 65 -31.92 -16.77 26.26
N GLY A 66 -33.08 -16.84 26.86
CA GLY A 66 -33.26 -16.60 28.30
C GLY A 66 -32.85 -15.18 28.73
N ARG A 67 -31.87 -15.09 29.63
CA ARG A 67 -31.31 -13.80 30.12
C ARG A 67 -30.12 -13.30 29.31
N SER A 68 -29.60 -14.08 28.39
CA SER A 68 -28.39 -13.79 27.61
C SER A 68 -28.72 -13.41 26.19
N MET A 69 -27.88 -12.53 25.62
CA MET A 69 -27.87 -12.17 24.19
C MET A 69 -26.72 -12.92 23.55
N PHE A 70 -27.03 -13.74 22.55
CA PHE A 70 -26.06 -14.47 21.74
C PHE A 70 -25.87 -13.77 20.41
N TYR A 71 -24.64 -13.70 19.96
CA TYR A 71 -24.23 -13.16 18.66
C TYR A 71 -23.70 -14.28 17.78
N SER A 72 -24.08 -14.29 16.52
CA SER A 72 -23.58 -15.21 15.48
C SER A 72 -23.30 -14.46 14.18
N LEU A 73 -22.48 -15.03 13.31
CA LEU A 73 -22.30 -14.50 11.97
C LEU A 73 -23.62 -14.60 11.18
N ALA A 74 -23.90 -13.61 10.32
CA ALA A 74 -24.95 -13.72 9.33
C ALA A 74 -24.54 -14.74 8.26
N ASP A 75 -25.49 -15.57 7.73
CA ASP A 75 -25.17 -16.69 6.83
C ASP A 75 -24.28 -16.31 5.63
N PRO A 76 -24.55 -15.21 4.88
CA PRO A 76 -23.67 -14.80 3.78
C PRO A 76 -22.25 -14.43 4.22
N VAL A 77 -22.10 -13.93 5.46
CA VAL A 77 -20.80 -13.55 6.03
C VAL A 77 -20.07 -14.78 6.53
N ALA A 78 -20.77 -15.72 7.17
CA ALA A 78 -20.20 -17.00 7.57
C ALA A 78 -19.63 -17.76 6.36
N ASP A 79 -20.41 -17.86 5.26
CA ASP A 79 -19.97 -18.46 4.01
C ASP A 79 -18.79 -17.75 3.36
N ALA A 80 -18.73 -16.43 3.43
CA ALA A 80 -17.62 -15.65 2.90
C ALA A 80 -16.35 -15.84 3.73
N LEU A 81 -16.46 -15.85 5.06
CA LEU A 81 -15.34 -16.09 5.98
C LEU A 81 -14.82 -17.52 5.90
N MET A 82 -15.69 -18.51 5.72
CA MET A 82 -15.30 -19.91 5.52
C MET A 82 -14.50 -20.07 4.24
N ARG A 83 -14.97 -19.50 3.13
CA ARG A 83 -14.25 -19.51 1.85
C ARG A 83 -12.91 -18.77 1.90
N LEU A 84 -12.82 -17.67 2.62
CA LEU A 84 -11.56 -16.95 2.85
C LEU A 84 -10.58 -17.80 3.67
N HIS A 85 -11.07 -18.55 4.63
CA HIS A 85 -10.22 -19.40 5.48
C HIS A 85 -9.79 -20.69 4.78
N GLU A 86 -10.67 -21.34 4.04
CA GLU A 86 -10.31 -22.50 3.20
C GLU A 86 -9.23 -22.12 2.20
N PHE A 87 -9.34 -20.92 1.61
CA PHE A 87 -8.32 -20.38 0.71
C PHE A 87 -6.97 -20.12 1.43
N THR A 88 -6.99 -19.59 2.66
CA THR A 88 -5.76 -19.35 3.44
C THR A 88 -5.21 -20.63 4.06
N ALA A 89 -6.03 -21.55 4.53
CA ALA A 89 -5.61 -22.83 5.10
C ALA A 89 -5.05 -23.77 4.03
N ASP A 90 -5.73 -23.94 2.91
CA ASP A 90 -5.24 -24.70 1.75
C ASP A 90 -3.95 -24.12 1.18
N SER A 91 -3.84 -22.78 1.16
CA SER A 91 -2.60 -22.10 0.74
C SER A 91 -1.47 -22.35 1.73
N LEU A 92 -1.76 -22.48 3.02
CA LEU A 92 -0.77 -22.75 4.08
C LEU A 92 -0.32 -24.20 4.11
N GLU A 93 -1.23 -25.19 3.97
CA GLU A 93 -0.88 -26.61 3.88
C GLU A 93 -0.12 -26.91 2.58
N MET A 94 -0.47 -26.27 1.48
CA MET A 94 0.27 -26.38 0.22
C MET A 94 1.66 -25.75 0.30
N LEU A 95 1.86 -24.67 1.07
CA LEU A 95 3.16 -24.03 1.29
C LEU A 95 4.09 -24.91 2.12
N GLU A 96 3.57 -25.65 3.08
CA GLU A 96 4.35 -26.60 3.88
C GLU A 96 4.70 -27.88 3.07
N ALA A 97 3.83 -28.30 2.14
CA ALA A 97 4.06 -29.47 1.29
C ALA A 97 4.99 -29.20 0.08
N THR A 98 5.18 -27.93 -0.33
CA THR A 98 5.85 -27.56 -1.57
C THR A 98 7.30 -27.07 -1.44
N SER A 99 7.98 -27.32 -0.34
CA SER A 99 9.45 -27.18 -0.36
C SER A 99 10.12 -28.15 -1.39
N SER A 100 9.35 -28.95 -2.12
CA SER A 100 9.84 -29.92 -3.10
C SER A 100 9.23 -29.93 -4.51
N VAL A 101 8.22 -29.10 -4.85
CA VAL A 101 7.62 -29.16 -6.22
C VAL A 101 7.15 -27.80 -6.74
N SER A 102 7.92 -27.20 -7.64
CA SER A 102 7.60 -25.91 -8.31
C SER A 102 6.59 -26.00 -9.47
N SER A 103 6.06 -27.19 -9.77
CA SER A 103 5.31 -27.45 -11.03
C SER A 103 3.78 -27.50 -10.90
N SER A 104 3.23 -27.59 -9.72
CA SER A 104 1.76 -27.73 -9.53
C SER A 104 1.01 -26.43 -9.19
N TYR A 105 1.72 -25.32 -9.01
CA TYR A 105 1.14 -24.03 -8.69
C TYR A 105 0.39 -23.37 -9.86
N SER A 106 0.93 -23.51 -11.08
CA SER A 106 0.33 -22.93 -12.30
C SER A 106 -1.08 -23.45 -12.59
N ALA A 107 -1.42 -24.67 -12.19
CA ALA A 107 -2.68 -25.29 -12.57
C ALA A 107 -3.89 -24.90 -11.70
N ARG A 108 -3.68 -24.48 -10.43
CA ARG A 108 -4.78 -24.08 -9.53
C ARG A 108 -5.04 -22.57 -9.51
N PHE A 109 -4.01 -21.76 -9.71
CA PHE A 109 -4.20 -20.32 -9.95
C PHE A 109 -4.64 -20.02 -11.37
N GLY A 110 -4.47 -20.92 -12.32
CA GLY A 110 -4.98 -20.82 -13.70
C GLY A 110 -6.51 -20.75 -13.84
N ALA A 111 -7.27 -21.14 -12.81
CA ALA A 111 -8.74 -20.95 -12.79
C ALA A 111 -9.15 -19.47 -12.52
N ILE A 112 -8.19 -18.59 -12.16
CA ILE A 112 -8.41 -17.14 -12.04
C ILE A 112 -8.21 -16.44 -13.40
N GLU A 113 -7.94 -17.18 -14.47
CA GLU A 113 -7.57 -16.65 -15.79
C GLU A 113 -8.63 -15.80 -16.50
N ALA A 114 -9.88 -15.83 -16.06
CA ALA A 114 -10.94 -15.03 -16.68
C ALA A 114 -11.09 -13.62 -16.07
N ASP A 115 -10.44 -13.31 -14.92
CA ASP A 115 -10.69 -12.06 -14.19
C ASP A 115 -9.42 -11.57 -13.48
N LYS A 116 -8.28 -11.52 -14.21
CA LYS A 116 -6.94 -11.15 -13.67
C LYS A 116 -6.87 -9.76 -13.05
N GLU A 117 -7.84 -8.90 -13.32
CA GLU A 117 -7.94 -7.53 -12.85
C GLU A 117 -9.21 -7.27 -12.02
N SER A 118 -9.87 -8.29 -11.48
CA SER A 118 -11.06 -8.04 -10.67
C SER A 118 -10.66 -7.38 -9.34
N GLU A 119 -11.41 -6.38 -8.91
CA GLU A 119 -11.29 -5.72 -7.61
C GLU A 119 -11.29 -6.75 -6.46
N LEU A 120 -11.99 -7.87 -6.63
CA LEU A 120 -12.05 -8.95 -5.65
C LEU A 120 -10.71 -9.69 -5.53
N ALA A 121 -9.99 -9.92 -6.64
CA ALA A 121 -8.69 -10.56 -6.62
C ALA A 121 -7.65 -9.67 -5.91
N PHE A 122 -7.63 -8.37 -6.23
CA PHE A 122 -6.74 -7.41 -5.55
C PHE A 122 -7.04 -7.31 -4.07
N SER A 123 -8.30 -7.26 -3.66
CA SER A 123 -8.69 -7.25 -2.24
C SER A 123 -8.19 -8.50 -1.49
N ARG A 124 -8.22 -9.67 -2.10
CA ARG A 124 -7.68 -10.91 -1.52
C ARG A 124 -6.16 -10.84 -1.37
N TRP A 125 -5.44 -10.39 -2.38
CA TRP A 125 -3.99 -10.23 -2.31
C TRP A 125 -3.58 -9.19 -1.27
N GLN A 126 -4.30 -8.06 -1.19
CA GLN A 126 -4.07 -7.05 -0.16
C GLN A 126 -4.22 -7.61 1.25
N ILE A 127 -5.33 -8.31 1.54
CA ILE A 127 -5.59 -8.92 2.86
C ILE A 127 -4.49 -9.93 3.20
N SER A 128 -4.15 -10.82 2.25
CA SER A 128 -3.09 -11.81 2.45
C SER A 128 -1.73 -11.17 2.66
N PHE A 129 -1.44 -10.07 1.97
CA PHE A 129 -0.19 -9.34 2.13
C PHE A 129 -0.10 -8.69 3.51
N VAL A 130 -1.18 -8.05 4.00
CA VAL A 130 -1.25 -7.52 5.37
C VAL A 130 -1.00 -8.62 6.40
N ASP A 131 -1.65 -9.79 6.26
CA ASP A 131 -1.44 -10.92 7.18
C ASP A 131 0.00 -11.44 7.17
N CYS A 132 0.63 -11.49 6.01
CA CYS A 132 2.05 -11.85 5.89
C CYS A 132 2.95 -10.82 6.60
N LEU A 133 2.70 -9.53 6.42
CA LEU A 133 3.45 -8.46 7.06
C LEU A 133 3.29 -8.52 8.59
N LEU A 134 2.06 -8.65 9.09
CA LEU A 134 1.77 -8.75 10.52
C LEU A 134 2.40 -9.97 11.18
N SER A 135 2.51 -11.08 10.44
CA SER A 135 3.15 -12.31 10.93
C SER A 135 4.68 -12.26 10.88
N GLY A 136 5.28 -11.26 10.22
CA GLY A 136 6.72 -11.14 9.99
C GLY A 136 7.33 -12.26 9.14
N LYS A 137 6.50 -13.02 8.40
CA LYS A 137 6.95 -14.20 7.65
C LYS A 137 7.31 -13.82 6.21
N GLU A 138 8.54 -13.41 6.00
CA GLU A 138 9.04 -12.97 4.70
C GLU A 138 8.92 -14.04 3.60
N ASP A 139 9.14 -15.31 3.96
CA ASP A 139 9.01 -16.42 2.99
C ASP A 139 7.60 -16.50 2.40
N ARG A 140 6.56 -16.35 3.23
CA ARG A 140 5.16 -16.34 2.78
C ARG A 140 4.87 -15.12 1.91
N THR A 141 5.38 -13.96 2.30
CA THR A 141 5.26 -12.73 1.50
C THR A 141 5.89 -12.91 0.13
N SER A 142 7.05 -13.57 0.06
CA SER A 142 7.75 -13.88 -1.19
C SER A 142 6.93 -14.80 -2.11
N VAL A 143 6.27 -15.82 -1.54
CA VAL A 143 5.40 -16.73 -2.31
C VAL A 143 4.20 -15.98 -2.89
N LEU A 144 3.55 -15.14 -2.07
CA LEU A 144 2.42 -14.33 -2.52
C LEU A 144 2.81 -13.38 -3.67
N VAL A 145 3.96 -12.70 -3.53
CA VAL A 145 4.48 -11.81 -4.58
C VAL A 145 4.81 -12.59 -5.85
N ASN A 146 5.44 -13.77 -5.73
CA ASN A 146 5.70 -14.62 -6.89
C ASN A 146 4.41 -15.00 -7.63
N ALA A 147 3.35 -15.36 -6.90
CA ALA A 147 2.07 -15.69 -7.52
C ALA A 147 1.52 -14.50 -8.34
N MET A 148 1.63 -13.26 -7.85
CA MET A 148 1.26 -12.07 -8.63
C MET A 148 2.13 -11.90 -9.88
N LEU A 149 3.44 -12.11 -9.77
CA LEU A 149 4.38 -12.00 -10.89
C LEU A 149 4.14 -13.10 -11.96
N GLU A 150 3.90 -14.32 -11.55
CA GLU A 150 3.55 -15.44 -12.45
C GLU A 150 2.24 -15.19 -13.19
N ASN A 151 1.27 -14.56 -12.53
CA ASN A 151 0.03 -14.12 -13.14
C ASN A 151 0.16 -12.85 -13.98
N ARG A 152 1.36 -12.31 -14.16
CA ARG A 152 1.63 -11.11 -14.99
C ARG A 152 0.85 -9.88 -14.54
N VAL A 153 0.59 -9.74 -13.23
CA VAL A 153 0.01 -8.51 -12.66
C VAL A 153 1.02 -7.39 -12.82
N SER A 154 0.64 -6.26 -13.39
CA SER A 154 1.58 -5.16 -13.64
C SER A 154 2.22 -4.63 -12.35
N LEU A 155 3.41 -4.04 -12.45
CA LEU A 155 4.11 -3.43 -11.32
C LEU A 155 3.23 -2.36 -10.66
N GLU A 156 2.61 -1.51 -11.46
CA GLU A 156 1.71 -0.45 -11.01
C GLU A 156 0.54 -1.03 -10.21
N ALA A 157 -0.11 -2.09 -10.73
CA ALA A 157 -1.24 -2.72 -10.04
C ALA A 157 -0.81 -3.40 -8.72
N ILE A 158 0.36 -4.05 -8.66
CA ILE A 158 0.90 -4.60 -7.42
C ILE A 158 1.12 -3.47 -6.41
N TYR A 159 1.68 -2.34 -6.84
CA TYR A 159 1.99 -1.23 -5.95
C TYR A 159 0.73 -0.48 -5.51
N THR A 160 -0.18 -0.12 -6.43
CA THR A 160 -1.34 0.72 -6.09
C THR A 160 -2.50 -0.08 -5.48
N LYS A 161 -2.66 -1.36 -5.84
CA LYS A 161 -3.79 -2.18 -5.38
C LYS A 161 -3.47 -3.14 -4.23
N VAL A 162 -2.17 -3.43 -3.98
CA VAL A 162 -1.77 -4.38 -2.93
C VAL A 162 -0.84 -3.72 -1.92
N PHE A 163 0.33 -3.22 -2.33
CA PHE A 163 1.35 -2.75 -1.37
C PHE A 163 0.94 -1.45 -0.68
N GLN A 164 0.54 -0.43 -1.42
CA GLN A 164 0.16 0.86 -0.85
C GLN A 164 -1.05 0.76 0.11
N PRO A 165 -2.17 0.07 -0.26
CA PRO A 165 -3.26 -0.11 0.68
C PRO A 165 -2.88 -0.94 1.91
N ALA A 166 -2.00 -1.93 1.77
CA ALA A 166 -1.51 -2.72 2.90
C ALA A 166 -0.65 -1.88 3.85
N LEU A 167 0.26 -1.05 3.33
CA LEU A 167 1.06 -0.13 4.14
C LEU A 167 0.21 0.93 4.82
N ASN A 168 -0.83 1.44 4.16
CA ASN A 168 -1.78 2.35 4.77
C ASN A 168 -2.50 1.69 5.96
N GLU A 169 -2.84 0.40 5.86
CA GLU A 169 -3.43 -0.35 6.97
C GLU A 169 -2.42 -0.60 8.10
N ILE A 170 -1.16 -0.93 7.80
CA ILE A 170 -0.09 -1.05 8.79
C ILE A 170 0.10 0.28 9.53
N GLY A 171 0.19 1.41 8.80
CA GLY A 171 0.29 2.74 9.40
C GLY A 171 -0.91 3.09 10.28
N ARG A 172 -2.14 2.74 9.85
CA ARG A 172 -3.35 2.92 10.66
C ARG A 172 -3.31 2.10 11.95
N LEU A 173 -2.86 0.85 11.88
CA LEU A 173 -2.71 -0.02 13.05
C LEU A 173 -1.66 0.54 14.03
N TYR A 174 -0.56 1.07 13.54
CA TYR A 174 0.46 1.75 14.33
C TYR A 174 -0.13 3.00 15.04
N LEU A 175 -0.79 3.88 14.30
CA LEU A 175 -1.42 5.10 14.87
C LEU A 175 -2.47 4.81 15.93
N THR A 176 -3.16 3.68 15.84
CA THR A 176 -4.14 3.24 16.85
C THR A 176 -3.53 2.47 18.03
N GLY A 177 -2.21 2.28 18.02
CA GLY A 177 -1.52 1.50 19.06
C GLY A 177 -1.77 -0.01 18.99
N ALA A 178 -2.30 -0.51 17.88
CA ALA A 178 -2.49 -1.94 17.63
C ALA A 178 -1.20 -2.63 17.18
N LEU A 179 -0.25 -1.87 16.66
CA LEU A 179 1.12 -2.28 16.36
C LEU A 179 2.10 -1.37 17.10
N ASP A 180 3.25 -1.93 17.47
CA ASP A 180 4.39 -1.15 17.94
C ASP A 180 5.29 -0.71 16.77
N GLU A 181 6.25 0.17 17.07
CA GLU A 181 7.18 0.72 16.08
C GLU A 181 8.04 -0.37 15.41
N ALA A 182 8.46 -1.40 16.15
CA ALA A 182 9.27 -2.48 15.59
C ALA A 182 8.47 -3.34 14.59
N GLN A 183 7.18 -3.54 14.85
CA GLN A 183 6.29 -4.27 13.94
C GLN A 183 6.01 -3.47 12.66
N GLU A 184 5.82 -2.16 12.78
CA GLU A 184 5.67 -1.26 11.63
C GLU A 184 6.94 -1.26 10.77
N HIS A 185 8.12 -1.10 11.39
CA HIS A 185 9.41 -1.14 10.70
C HIS A 185 9.65 -2.49 10.01
N LEU A 186 9.35 -3.61 10.68
CA LEU A 186 9.46 -4.93 10.07
C LEU A 186 8.58 -5.08 8.83
N ALA A 187 7.33 -4.59 8.88
CA ALA A 187 6.40 -4.61 7.74
C ALA A 187 6.93 -3.76 6.56
N SER A 188 7.45 -2.57 6.85
CA SER A 188 8.07 -1.68 5.87
C SER A 188 9.30 -2.31 5.22
N GLU A 189 10.20 -2.92 5.99
CA GLU A 189 11.39 -3.61 5.52
C GLU A 189 11.07 -4.83 4.63
N ILE A 190 10.08 -5.66 5.03
CA ILE A 190 9.61 -6.78 4.20
C ILE A 190 9.06 -6.24 2.89
N THR A 191 8.25 -5.18 2.92
CA THR A 191 7.68 -4.58 1.72
C THR A 191 8.77 -4.08 0.78
N GLU A 192 9.80 -3.41 1.27
CA GLU A 192 10.91 -2.93 0.44
C GLU A 192 11.69 -4.06 -0.25
N ARG A 193 11.87 -5.19 0.44
CA ARG A 193 12.46 -6.39 -0.19
C ARG A 193 11.57 -6.96 -1.28
N MET A 194 10.26 -6.99 -1.08
CA MET A 194 9.30 -7.41 -2.11
C MET A 194 9.27 -6.45 -3.29
N MET A 195 9.36 -5.14 -3.07
CA MET A 195 9.48 -4.14 -4.14
C MET A 195 10.74 -4.39 -4.98
N SER A 196 11.87 -4.71 -4.36
CA SER A 196 13.10 -5.05 -5.09
C SER A 196 12.88 -6.25 -6.03
N ARG A 197 12.15 -7.26 -5.57
CA ARG A 197 11.81 -8.44 -6.36
C ARG A 197 10.88 -8.12 -7.53
N VAL A 198 9.83 -7.33 -7.27
CA VAL A 198 8.89 -6.87 -8.31
C VAL A 198 9.61 -6.04 -9.36
N SER A 199 10.38 -5.04 -8.95
CA SER A 199 11.12 -4.16 -9.86
C SER A 199 12.13 -4.92 -10.73
N GLN A 200 12.81 -5.94 -10.20
CA GLN A 200 13.72 -6.79 -10.98
C GLN A 200 13.00 -7.64 -12.04
N PHE A 201 11.78 -8.10 -11.75
CA PHE A 201 10.99 -8.90 -12.69
C PHE A 201 10.54 -8.06 -13.91
N TYR A 202 10.21 -6.79 -13.72
CA TYR A 202 9.75 -5.87 -14.76
C TYR A 202 10.89 -5.01 -15.33
N SER A 203 12.04 -5.58 -15.62
CA SER A 203 13.14 -4.85 -16.25
C SER A 203 12.71 -4.30 -17.61
N PRO A 204 13.06 -3.05 -17.94
CA PRO A 204 12.64 -2.42 -19.19
C PRO A 204 13.29 -3.08 -20.40
N VAL A 205 12.51 -3.26 -21.48
CA VAL A 205 12.99 -3.78 -22.77
C VAL A 205 13.75 -2.68 -23.55
N HIS A 206 13.32 -1.42 -23.39
CA HIS A 206 13.93 -0.27 -24.05
C HIS A 206 14.39 0.77 -23.03
N ARG A 207 15.51 1.45 -23.32
CA ARG A 207 15.97 2.57 -22.53
C ARG A 207 15.53 3.87 -23.17
N SER A 208 14.88 4.74 -22.41
CA SER A 208 14.59 6.09 -22.82
C SER A 208 15.82 7.00 -22.61
N HIS A 209 15.81 8.17 -23.20
CA HIS A 209 16.84 9.19 -22.94
C HIS A 209 16.53 10.03 -21.69
N TYR A 210 15.38 9.78 -21.03
CA TYR A 210 14.96 10.56 -19.88
C TYR A 210 15.70 10.14 -18.62
N ARG A 211 16.02 11.15 -17.80
CA ARG A 211 16.65 10.98 -16.48
C ARG A 211 15.81 11.63 -15.42
N ALA A 212 15.72 10.96 -14.28
CA ALA A 212 15.04 11.48 -13.09
C ALA A 212 15.93 11.37 -11.86
N VAL A 213 15.88 12.38 -10.99
CA VAL A 213 16.46 12.37 -9.65
C VAL A 213 15.32 12.37 -8.64
N LEU A 214 15.31 11.41 -7.72
CA LEU A 214 14.25 11.25 -6.74
C LEU A 214 14.85 11.16 -5.33
N GLY A 215 14.29 11.90 -4.38
CA GLY A 215 14.75 11.86 -2.98
C GLY A 215 13.70 12.42 -2.03
N CYS A 216 13.80 12.02 -0.77
CA CYS A 216 13.04 12.65 0.31
C CYS A 216 13.80 13.89 0.82
N VAL A 217 13.07 14.89 1.28
CA VAL A 217 13.68 16.03 1.98
C VAL A 217 14.42 15.59 3.23
N ALA A 218 15.28 16.45 3.78
CA ALA A 218 15.94 16.18 5.05
C ALA A 218 14.92 15.80 6.14
N ASP A 219 15.32 14.89 7.02
CA ASP A 219 14.52 14.30 8.10
C ASP A 219 13.26 13.52 7.68
N ASN A 220 13.06 13.30 6.38
CA ASN A 220 11.99 12.45 5.87
C ASN A 220 12.51 11.02 5.62
N TRP A 221 12.07 10.08 6.46
CA TRP A 221 12.42 8.66 6.38
C TRP A 221 11.40 7.82 5.58
N HIS A 222 10.27 8.41 5.17
CA HIS A 222 9.18 7.72 4.45
C HIS A 222 9.44 7.67 2.95
N ALA A 223 10.33 6.76 2.52
CA ALA A 223 10.81 6.69 1.14
C ALA A 223 10.05 5.69 0.25
N ILE A 224 9.20 4.81 0.81
CA ILE A 224 8.57 3.71 0.07
C ILE A 224 7.69 4.23 -1.07
N GLY A 225 6.84 5.23 -0.84
CA GLY A 225 6.00 5.82 -1.90
C GLY A 225 6.82 6.42 -3.03
N LEU A 226 7.91 7.11 -2.69
CA LEU A 226 8.84 7.67 -3.68
C LEU A 226 9.58 6.57 -4.47
N ARG A 227 9.90 5.45 -3.82
CA ARG A 227 10.50 4.28 -4.46
C ARG A 227 9.55 3.64 -5.46
N MET A 228 8.23 3.61 -5.17
CA MET A 228 7.22 3.15 -6.14
C MET A 228 7.27 3.95 -7.43
N ILE A 229 7.39 5.28 -7.33
CA ILE A 229 7.55 6.18 -8.49
C ILE A 229 8.88 5.87 -9.23
N SER A 230 9.98 5.70 -8.49
CA SER A 230 11.28 5.37 -9.09
C SER A 230 11.24 4.06 -9.88
N ASP A 231 10.59 3.04 -9.33
CA ASP A 231 10.48 1.73 -9.98
C ASP A 231 9.55 1.77 -11.20
N SER A 232 8.45 2.53 -11.16
CA SER A 232 7.57 2.77 -12.31
C SER A 232 8.32 3.49 -13.45
N LEU A 233 9.09 4.51 -13.13
CA LEU A 233 9.94 5.18 -14.12
C LEU A 233 10.99 4.24 -14.73
N LYS A 234 11.63 3.40 -13.91
CA LYS A 234 12.61 2.40 -14.41
C LYS A 234 11.97 1.42 -15.38
N THR A 235 10.78 0.89 -15.06
CA THR A 235 10.07 -0.03 -15.95
C THR A 235 9.65 0.63 -17.26
N SER A 236 9.43 1.95 -17.25
CA SER A 236 9.21 2.78 -18.44
C SER A 236 10.51 3.16 -19.17
N GLY A 237 11.65 2.62 -18.76
CA GLY A 237 12.95 2.79 -19.43
C GLY A 237 13.75 4.02 -19.00
N TRP A 238 13.32 4.79 -18.00
CA TRP A 238 14.04 5.96 -17.51
C TRP A 238 15.32 5.57 -16.77
N GLU A 239 16.35 6.41 -16.91
CA GLU A 239 17.49 6.41 -16.00
C GLU A 239 17.11 7.14 -14.72
N THR A 240 16.97 6.41 -13.61
CA THR A 240 16.54 6.96 -12.32
C THR A 240 17.67 6.92 -11.30
N LEU A 241 17.91 8.06 -10.65
CA LEU A 241 18.78 8.18 -9.48
C LEU A 241 17.89 8.33 -8.24
N PHE A 242 17.67 7.24 -7.56
CA PHE A 242 16.93 7.21 -6.31
C PHE A 242 17.88 7.48 -5.14
N LEU A 243 17.80 8.68 -4.55
CA LEU A 243 18.65 9.12 -3.44
C LEU A 243 18.18 8.55 -2.09
N GLY A 244 16.92 8.10 -2.02
CA GLY A 244 16.35 7.52 -0.80
C GLY A 244 15.82 8.53 0.19
N ALA A 245 15.83 8.13 1.46
CA ALA A 245 15.34 8.89 2.59
C ALA A 245 16.36 9.93 3.09
N ASN A 246 15.88 10.97 3.79
CA ASN A 246 16.68 11.92 4.56
C ASN A 246 17.86 12.51 3.77
N VAL A 247 17.58 13.13 2.62
CA VAL A 247 18.63 13.71 1.76
C VAL A 247 18.85 15.19 2.14
N PRO A 248 20.05 15.58 2.59
CA PRO A 248 20.34 16.97 2.87
C PRO A 248 20.14 17.86 1.64
N THR A 249 19.44 19.00 1.81
CA THR A 249 19.06 19.96 0.77
C THR A 249 20.20 20.32 -0.18
N GLN A 250 21.41 20.58 0.37
CA GLN A 250 22.59 20.91 -0.45
C GLN A 250 23.04 19.73 -1.32
N SER A 251 23.01 18.50 -0.78
CA SER A 251 23.43 17.30 -1.52
C SER A 251 22.44 16.96 -2.63
N PHE A 252 21.14 17.14 -2.36
CA PHE A 252 20.09 16.93 -3.35
C PHE A 252 20.22 17.89 -4.53
N SER A 253 20.33 19.20 -4.26
CA SER A 253 20.50 20.24 -5.29
C SER A 253 21.75 19.97 -6.14
N LYS A 254 22.90 19.69 -5.50
CA LYS A 254 24.14 19.36 -6.23
C LYS A 254 23.99 18.13 -7.14
N MET A 255 23.22 17.13 -6.72
CA MET A 255 22.96 15.95 -7.53
C MET A 255 22.11 16.32 -8.77
N ALA A 256 21.06 17.13 -8.61
CA ALA A 256 20.23 17.61 -9.72
C ALA A 256 21.05 18.45 -10.71
N GLU A 257 21.89 19.35 -10.22
CA GLU A 257 22.79 20.17 -11.04
C GLU A 257 23.78 19.31 -11.86
N THR A 258 24.37 18.29 -11.21
CA THR A 258 25.39 17.42 -11.83
C THR A 258 24.78 16.49 -12.88
N MET A 259 23.63 15.89 -12.54
CA MET A 259 23.01 14.86 -13.39
C MET A 259 22.17 15.43 -14.52
N ARG A 260 21.78 16.71 -14.43
CA ARG A 260 20.94 17.41 -15.42
C ARG A 260 19.73 16.55 -15.82
N PRO A 261 18.86 16.20 -14.85
CA PRO A 261 17.72 15.36 -15.13
C PRO A 261 16.66 16.10 -15.96
N HIS A 262 15.66 15.39 -16.46
CA HIS A 262 14.43 15.94 -17.02
C HIS A 262 13.35 16.11 -15.95
N LEU A 263 13.50 15.36 -14.85
CA LEU A 263 12.53 15.31 -13.77
C LEU A 263 13.24 15.23 -12.41
N VAL A 264 12.79 16.05 -11.48
CA VAL A 264 13.13 15.98 -10.05
C VAL A 264 11.84 15.64 -9.28
N VAL A 265 11.85 14.57 -8.49
CA VAL A 265 10.71 14.16 -7.66
C VAL A 265 11.10 14.21 -6.20
N ILE A 266 10.35 14.96 -5.40
CA ILE A 266 10.64 15.23 -4.01
C ILE A 266 9.49 14.70 -3.15
N SER A 267 9.82 13.97 -2.07
CA SER A 267 8.84 13.52 -1.08
C SER A 267 8.97 14.31 0.22
N CYS A 268 7.83 14.80 0.72
CA CYS A 268 7.66 15.43 2.03
C CYS A 268 6.45 14.80 2.73
N SER A 269 6.68 14.10 3.84
CA SER A 269 5.66 13.25 4.48
C SER A 269 5.15 13.80 5.80
N MET A 270 5.82 14.79 6.40
CA MET A 270 5.49 15.37 7.70
C MET A 270 5.49 16.90 7.63
N ALA A 271 4.66 17.55 8.45
CA ALA A 271 4.55 19.01 8.47
C ALA A 271 5.86 19.72 8.84
N GLU A 272 6.63 19.11 9.76
CA GLU A 272 7.89 19.63 10.26
C GLU A 272 8.97 19.71 9.18
N GLN A 273 8.81 18.97 8.08
CA GLN A 273 9.74 18.91 6.95
C GLN A 273 9.46 19.95 5.87
N PHE A 274 8.38 20.73 6.02
CA PHE A 274 7.93 21.66 4.98
C PHE A 274 8.92 22.78 4.69
N GLU A 275 9.61 23.30 5.71
CA GLU A 275 10.66 24.31 5.57
C GLU A 275 11.85 23.81 4.73
N GLU A 276 12.22 22.53 4.91
CA GLU A 276 13.26 21.89 4.09
C GLU A 276 12.80 21.68 2.63
N LEU A 277 11.51 21.33 2.43
CA LEU A 277 10.94 21.26 1.09
C LEU A 277 10.97 22.62 0.40
N GLU A 278 10.53 23.67 1.08
CA GLU A 278 10.52 25.03 0.55
C GLU A 278 11.93 25.48 0.17
N THR A 279 12.88 25.31 1.07
CA THR A 279 14.29 25.62 0.82
C THR A 279 14.86 24.87 -0.38
N LEU A 280 14.58 23.58 -0.50
CA LEU A 280 15.05 22.76 -1.62
C LEU A 280 14.44 23.22 -2.95
N VAL A 281 13.13 23.47 -2.99
CA VAL A 281 12.43 23.89 -4.22
C VAL A 281 12.96 25.23 -4.72
N TYR A 282 13.10 26.23 -3.84
CA TYR A 282 13.66 27.54 -4.24
C TYR A 282 15.11 27.43 -4.71
N ARG A 283 15.92 26.63 -4.05
CA ARG A 283 17.30 26.41 -4.47
C ARG A 283 17.40 25.74 -5.86
N LEU A 284 16.53 24.78 -6.13
CA LEU A 284 16.49 24.13 -7.45
C LEU A 284 16.04 25.10 -8.54
N ARG A 285 15.11 26.02 -8.27
CA ARG A 285 14.69 27.05 -9.22
C ARG A 285 15.80 28.11 -9.45
N GLU A 286 16.46 28.54 -8.39
CA GLU A 286 17.62 29.43 -8.50
C GLU A 286 18.73 28.82 -9.38
N ALA A 287 19.00 27.51 -9.21
CA ALA A 287 19.97 26.81 -10.05
C ALA A 287 19.57 26.81 -11.54
N GLN A 288 18.26 26.68 -11.85
CA GLN A 288 17.76 26.78 -13.23
C GLN A 288 17.87 28.21 -13.81
N GLU A 289 17.70 29.24 -12.97
CA GLU A 289 17.87 30.65 -13.40
C GLU A 289 19.35 30.97 -13.69
N LEU A 290 20.28 30.39 -12.93
CA LEU A 290 21.71 30.60 -13.10
C LEU A 290 22.33 29.80 -14.27
N ASP A 291 21.71 28.67 -14.66
CA ASP A 291 22.16 27.82 -15.77
C ASP A 291 21.01 27.51 -16.72
N GLU A 292 20.90 28.23 -17.83
CA GLU A 292 19.87 28.06 -18.87
C GLU A 292 19.84 26.62 -19.45
N GLY A 293 20.94 25.88 -19.35
CA GLY A 293 21.03 24.49 -19.78
C GLY A 293 20.45 23.50 -18.78
N LEU A 294 20.11 23.95 -17.57
CA LEU A 294 19.53 23.12 -16.52
C LEU A 294 17.99 23.18 -16.58
N ARG A 295 17.41 22.22 -17.29
CA ARG A 295 15.95 22.17 -17.51
C ARG A 295 15.39 20.89 -16.94
N PHE A 296 14.54 20.99 -15.92
CA PHE A 296 13.79 19.87 -15.36
C PHE A 296 12.44 20.34 -14.79
N ARG A 297 11.52 19.40 -14.69
CA ARG A 297 10.26 19.59 -13.98
C ARG A 297 10.44 19.18 -12.52
N ILE A 298 9.79 19.89 -11.59
CA ILE A 298 9.78 19.57 -10.17
C ILE A 298 8.39 19.04 -9.81
N ILE A 299 8.34 17.78 -9.38
CA ILE A 299 7.11 17.15 -8.87
C ILE A 299 7.31 16.88 -7.39
N VAL A 300 6.32 17.25 -6.59
CA VAL A 300 6.33 17.05 -5.13
C VAL A 300 5.17 16.16 -4.73
N GLY A 301 5.41 15.25 -3.80
CA GLY A 301 4.40 14.38 -3.20
C GLY A 301 4.73 14.00 -1.77
N GLY A 302 4.00 13.05 -1.21
CA GLY A 302 4.14 12.57 0.16
C GLY A 302 2.88 12.74 0.97
N SER A 303 2.75 12.01 2.08
CA SER A 303 1.50 11.96 2.85
C SER A 303 1.08 13.31 3.42
N PHE A 304 2.02 14.15 3.86
CA PHE A 304 1.70 15.51 4.29
C PHE A 304 1.17 16.38 3.14
N ILE A 305 1.83 16.33 1.98
CA ILE A 305 1.40 17.09 0.80
C ILE A 305 -0.02 16.72 0.39
N ASN A 306 -0.36 15.44 0.42
CA ASN A 306 -1.69 14.94 0.07
C ASN A 306 -2.80 15.45 1.00
N LEU A 307 -2.47 15.69 2.27
CA LEU A 307 -3.42 16.19 3.26
C LEU A 307 -3.72 17.69 3.09
N VAL A 308 -2.74 18.49 2.62
CA VAL A 308 -2.79 19.95 2.69
C VAL A 308 -2.57 20.63 1.34
N ALA A 309 -2.58 19.88 0.23
CA ALA A 309 -2.26 20.40 -1.11
C ALA A 309 -3.07 21.67 -1.50
N ASP A 310 -4.32 21.76 -1.09
CA ASP A 310 -5.20 22.89 -1.38
C ASP A 310 -4.93 24.12 -0.46
N GLU A 311 -4.27 23.93 0.67
CA GLU A 311 -4.01 24.92 1.71
C GLU A 311 -2.56 25.41 1.71
N LEU A 312 -1.67 24.71 0.99
CA LEU A 312 -0.24 25.05 0.96
C LEU A 312 0.04 26.37 0.26
N PRO A 313 1.03 27.14 0.74
CA PRO A 313 1.61 28.21 -0.04
C PRO A 313 2.01 27.68 -1.42
N ARG A 314 1.73 28.40 -2.49
CA ARG A 314 2.11 27.99 -3.85
C ARG A 314 3.63 28.00 -4.00
N LEU A 315 4.25 26.87 -3.75
CA LEU A 315 5.66 26.68 -4.11
C LEU A 315 5.80 26.68 -5.65
N PRO A 316 6.93 27.13 -6.18
CA PRO A 316 7.21 27.10 -7.62
C PRO A 316 7.52 25.68 -8.10
N VAL A 317 6.59 24.76 -7.88
CA VAL A 317 6.63 23.38 -8.37
C VAL A 317 5.75 23.22 -9.60
N ASP A 318 5.98 22.19 -10.39
CA ASP A 318 5.24 21.96 -11.62
C ASP A 318 3.99 21.08 -11.38
N LEU A 319 4.05 20.20 -10.39
CA LEU A 319 2.95 19.32 -10.02
C LEU A 319 3.06 18.89 -8.55
N TYR A 320 1.91 18.80 -7.89
CA TYR A 320 1.73 18.03 -6.67
C TYR A 320 1.12 16.67 -7.03
N ALA A 321 1.89 15.59 -6.86
CA ALA A 321 1.44 14.23 -7.14
C ALA A 321 0.83 13.60 -5.89
N MET A 322 -0.45 13.22 -5.99
CA MET A 322 -1.21 12.67 -4.86
C MET A 322 -0.85 11.20 -4.59
N ASP A 323 -0.63 10.43 -5.66
CA ASP A 323 -0.27 9.02 -5.63
C ASP A 323 0.44 8.61 -6.93
N LEU A 324 0.78 7.32 -7.07
CA LEU A 324 1.45 6.79 -8.25
C LEU A 324 0.57 6.87 -9.51
N ASP A 325 -0.74 6.63 -9.38
CA ASP A 325 -1.65 6.68 -10.53
C ASP A 325 -1.78 8.11 -11.05
N HIS A 326 -1.93 9.11 -10.16
CA HIS A 326 -1.94 10.52 -10.52
C HIS A 326 -0.60 10.97 -11.13
N PHE A 327 0.52 10.54 -10.54
CA PHE A 327 1.85 10.81 -11.10
C PHE A 327 1.97 10.28 -12.54
N ASN A 328 1.62 9.02 -12.78
CA ASN A 328 1.73 8.39 -14.10
C ASN A 328 0.80 9.04 -15.14
N ALA A 329 -0.41 9.44 -14.73
CA ALA A 329 -1.37 10.12 -15.60
C ALA A 329 -0.88 11.51 -16.04
N GLU A 330 -0.26 12.28 -15.14
CA GLU A 330 0.19 13.64 -15.41
C GLU A 330 1.60 13.74 -16.01
N LEU A 331 2.44 12.74 -15.84
CA LEU A 331 3.83 12.76 -16.33
C LEU A 331 3.95 13.13 -17.82
N PRO A 332 3.15 12.59 -18.77
CA PRO A 332 3.24 12.97 -20.18
C PRO A 332 2.95 14.45 -20.42
N ASN A 333 2.01 15.05 -19.67
CA ASN A 333 1.69 16.47 -19.75
C ASN A 333 2.84 17.32 -19.22
N GLN A 334 3.46 16.91 -18.12
CA GLN A 334 4.61 17.62 -17.54
C GLN A 334 5.81 17.63 -18.49
N LEU A 335 6.09 16.53 -19.18
CA LEU A 335 7.17 16.47 -20.18
C LEU A 335 6.92 17.40 -21.35
N LYS A 336 5.70 17.45 -21.89
CA LYS A 336 5.32 18.39 -22.96
C LYS A 336 5.49 19.84 -22.53
N LEU A 337 5.01 20.21 -21.33
CA LEU A 337 5.15 21.56 -20.78
C LEU A 337 6.61 21.95 -20.54
N GLY A 338 7.48 20.97 -20.23
CA GLY A 338 8.93 21.15 -20.12
C GLY A 338 9.66 21.30 -21.44
N GLY A 339 8.96 21.15 -22.58
CA GLY A 339 9.57 21.21 -23.92
C GLY A 339 10.42 19.99 -24.25
N PHE A 340 10.19 18.86 -23.58
CA PHE A 340 10.89 17.61 -23.85
C PHE A 340 10.19 16.84 -24.98
N PRO A 341 10.95 16.19 -25.89
CA PRO A 341 10.35 15.41 -26.97
C PRO A 341 9.53 14.26 -26.41
N SER A 342 8.40 13.95 -27.05
CA SER A 342 7.63 12.74 -26.72
C SER A 342 8.46 11.51 -27.03
N SER A 343 8.50 10.55 -26.12
CA SER A 343 9.17 9.25 -26.30
C SER A 343 8.47 8.39 -27.34
#